data_3f0e85497090df08cb4efb3022518a44
#
_entry.id   3f0e85497090df08cb4efb3022518a44
#
_cell.length_a   1.000
_cell.length_b   1.000
_cell.length_c   1.000
_cell.angle_alpha   90.00
_cell.angle_beta   90.00
_cell.angle_gamma   90.00
#
_symmetry.space_group_name_H-M   'P 1'
#
loop_
_entity.id
_entity.type
_entity.pdbx_description
1 polymer ?
#
loop_
_entity_poly.entity_id
_entity_poly.type
_entity_poly.pdbx_seq_one_letter_code
_entity_poly.pdbx_strand_id
1 'polypeptide(L)'
;MRTVKWMSAGLCAGLLFSAGLSFADGAPQQSPPAAAAAPADRVFLVRALGVNQTEIVLGRMAIARATTPEVRAMGEKMVQRHTELARQLDELAQINLPSEPPTLTSDQQKTVARLAAVSGSEFDRSFKNTVNAGHVDELAMYREEASRAADPRLRVLAIGRVTALEQSLASASQVSAPPQERGW
;
A
#
# COMPACT_ATOMS: atom_id res chain seq x y z
N MET A 1 61.57 -30.28 26.62
CA MET A 1 61.78 -31.76 26.66
C MET A 1 60.53 -32.31 25.96
N ARG A 2 60.57 -32.84 24.89
CA ARG A 2 61.07 -34.02 24.20
C ARG A 2 60.79 -33.83 22.69
N THR A 3 61.85 -33.90 21.93
CA THR A 3 61.95 -34.13 20.52
C THR A 3 61.54 -35.56 20.16
N VAL A 4 60.86 -35.76 19.01
CA VAL A 4 61.07 -36.96 18.18
C VAL A 4 60.91 -36.58 16.71
N LYS A 5 62.00 -36.78 15.97
CA LYS A 5 62.16 -36.91 14.53
C LYS A 5 61.62 -38.25 14.04
N TRP A 6 61.34 -38.38 12.74
CA TRP A 6 61.69 -39.39 11.75
C TRP A 6 60.93 -39.05 10.44
N MET A 7 61.50 -38.68 9.43
CA MET A 7 62.12 -39.20 8.18
C MET A 7 61.43 -40.46 7.59
N SER A 8 60.95 -40.37 6.38
CA SER A 8 61.41 -41.00 5.13
C SER A 8 60.40 -40.85 3.99
N ALA A 9 60.72 -40.17 2.97
CA ALA A 9 60.96 -40.55 1.57
C ALA A 9 60.02 -41.58 0.94
N GLY A 10 59.30 -41.17 -0.10
CA GLY A 10 58.60 -42.01 -1.06
C GLY A 10 58.24 -41.21 -2.31
N LEU A 11 59.08 -41.29 -3.31
CA LEU A 11 58.95 -40.69 -4.61
C LEU A 11 57.95 -41.54 -5.43
N CYS A 12 56.81 -40.97 -5.89
CA CYS A 12 56.04 -41.51 -6.97
C CYS A 12 55.54 -40.39 -7.85
N ALA A 13 56.04 -40.37 -9.08
CA ALA A 13 55.60 -39.54 -10.17
C ALA A 13 54.18 -39.93 -10.62
N GLY A 14 53.26 -38.99 -10.70
CA GLY A 14 51.91 -39.20 -11.20
C GLY A 14 51.34 -37.90 -11.78
N LEU A 15 51.31 -37.89 -13.05
CA LEU A 15 50.63 -37.01 -14.02
C LEU A 15 49.70 -35.96 -13.46
N LEU A 16 50.07 -34.71 -13.68
CA LEU A 16 49.24 -33.51 -13.50
C LEU A 16 48.12 -33.48 -14.55
N PHE A 17 46.90 -33.83 -14.11
CA PHE A 17 45.67 -33.49 -14.85
C PHE A 17 45.16 -32.20 -14.27
N SER A 18 45.52 -31.06 -14.85
CA SER A 18 45.01 -29.74 -14.48
C SER A 18 43.59 -29.60 -14.99
N ALA A 19 42.60 -30.03 -14.18
CA ALA A 19 41.24 -29.61 -14.37
C ALA A 19 41.12 -28.14 -13.91
N GLY A 20 41.16 -27.23 -14.86
CA GLY A 20 40.88 -25.82 -14.63
C GLY A 20 39.41 -25.64 -14.19
N LEU A 21 39.19 -25.47 -12.89
CA LEU A 21 37.95 -24.95 -12.38
C LEU A 21 37.93 -23.44 -12.74
N SER A 22 37.32 -23.13 -13.88
CA SER A 22 36.92 -21.74 -14.19
C SER A 22 35.82 -21.36 -13.20
N PHE A 23 36.19 -20.66 -12.13
CA PHE A 23 35.24 -19.86 -11.38
C PHE A 23 34.79 -18.77 -12.35
N ALA A 24 33.58 -18.94 -12.90
CA ALA A 24 32.89 -17.84 -13.55
C ALA A 24 32.67 -16.78 -12.46
N ASP A 25 33.44 -15.71 -12.50
CA ASP A 25 33.14 -14.48 -11.80
C ASP A 25 31.73 -14.08 -12.18
N GLY A 26 30.77 -14.38 -11.28
CA GLY A 26 29.42 -13.86 -11.36
C GLY A 26 29.51 -12.36 -11.19
N ALA A 27 29.65 -11.63 -12.29
CA ALA A 27 29.44 -10.20 -12.28
C ALA A 27 28.12 -9.92 -11.56
N PRO A 28 28.06 -8.96 -10.60
CA PRO A 28 26.80 -8.60 -9.96
C PRO A 28 25.82 -8.26 -11.07
N GLN A 29 24.74 -9.05 -11.19
CA GLN A 29 23.64 -8.72 -12.09
C GLN A 29 23.05 -7.42 -11.58
N GLN A 30 23.43 -6.32 -12.18
CA GLN A 30 22.78 -5.04 -11.99
C GLN A 30 21.34 -5.25 -12.41
N SER A 31 20.44 -5.18 -11.43
CA SER A 31 19.01 -5.14 -11.72
C SER A 31 18.79 -4.02 -12.75
N PRO A 32 18.06 -4.27 -13.83
CA PRO A 32 17.79 -3.23 -14.82
C PRO A 32 17.24 -2.01 -14.10
N PRO A 33 17.63 -0.78 -14.47
CA PRO A 33 17.08 0.43 -13.88
C PRO A 33 15.56 0.33 -13.95
N ALA A 34 14.89 0.63 -12.82
CA ALA A 34 13.45 0.56 -12.75
C ALA A 34 12.89 1.38 -13.92
N ALA A 35 12.22 0.71 -14.84
CA ALA A 35 11.64 1.36 -16.01
C ALA A 35 10.72 2.47 -15.51
N ALA A 36 10.82 3.68 -16.07
CA ALA A 36 9.93 4.77 -15.74
C ALA A 36 8.48 4.28 -15.87
N ALA A 37 7.64 4.56 -14.85
CA ALA A 37 6.26 4.07 -14.87
C ALA A 37 5.55 4.46 -16.15
N ALA A 38 4.73 3.56 -16.64
CA ALA A 38 3.86 3.83 -17.77
C ALA A 38 3.04 5.11 -17.48
N PRO A 39 2.74 5.94 -18.50
CA PRO A 39 1.98 7.17 -18.27
C PRO A 39 0.67 6.96 -17.51
N ALA A 40 -0.01 5.83 -17.74
CA ALA A 40 -1.24 5.47 -17.05
C ALA A 40 -1.03 5.19 -15.56
N ASP A 41 0.02 4.44 -15.19
CA ASP A 41 0.39 4.17 -13.80
C ASP A 41 0.72 5.46 -13.04
N ARG A 42 1.37 6.42 -13.71
CA ARG A 42 1.66 7.75 -13.12
C ARG A 42 0.40 8.55 -12.82
N VAL A 43 -0.55 8.58 -13.75
CA VAL A 43 -1.86 9.24 -13.54
C VAL A 43 -2.59 8.60 -12.36
N PHE A 44 -2.59 7.28 -12.29
CA PHE A 44 -3.18 6.56 -11.17
C PHE A 44 -2.50 6.93 -9.84
N LEU A 45 -1.16 6.91 -9.77
CA LEU A 45 -0.42 7.22 -8.53
C LEU A 45 -0.75 8.62 -8.01
N VAL A 46 -0.78 9.64 -8.87
CA VAL A 46 -1.17 11.00 -8.47
C VAL A 46 -2.59 11.02 -7.89
N ARG A 47 -3.53 10.36 -8.55
CA ARG A 47 -4.92 10.28 -8.10
C ARG A 47 -5.03 9.53 -6.76
N ALA A 48 -4.36 8.38 -6.63
CA ALA A 48 -4.37 7.56 -5.42
C ALA A 48 -3.79 8.30 -4.22
N LEU A 49 -2.67 9.02 -4.39
CA LEU A 49 -2.08 9.87 -3.35
C LEU A 49 -3.05 10.97 -2.89
N GLY A 50 -3.73 11.65 -3.80
CA GLY A 50 -4.70 12.69 -3.46
C GLY A 50 -5.92 12.13 -2.71
N VAL A 51 -6.47 11.00 -3.15
CA VAL A 51 -7.55 10.30 -2.45
C VAL A 51 -7.10 9.90 -1.05
N ASN A 52 -5.94 9.26 -0.95
CA ASN A 52 -5.38 8.82 0.33
C ASN A 52 -5.18 9.97 1.33
N GLN A 53 -4.68 11.12 0.86
CA GLN A 53 -4.54 12.32 1.68
C GLN A 53 -5.90 12.83 2.17
N THR A 54 -6.93 12.79 1.32
CA THR A 54 -8.30 13.16 1.70
C THR A 54 -8.80 12.27 2.83
N GLU A 55 -8.63 10.95 2.73
CA GLU A 55 -9.07 9.99 3.73
C GLU A 55 -8.37 10.21 5.09
N ILE A 56 -7.07 10.58 5.09
CA ILE A 56 -6.36 10.97 6.32
C ILE A 56 -6.98 12.22 6.95
N VAL A 57 -7.32 13.23 6.15
CA VAL A 57 -7.97 14.46 6.64
C VAL A 57 -9.34 14.13 7.24
N LEU A 58 -10.18 13.37 6.54
CA LEU A 58 -11.51 12.97 7.03
C LEU A 58 -11.41 12.15 8.32
N GLY A 59 -10.47 11.21 8.41
CA GLY A 59 -10.22 10.43 9.61
C GLY A 59 -9.83 11.29 10.81
N ARG A 60 -8.94 12.27 10.62
CA ARG A 60 -8.58 13.25 11.68
C ARG A 60 -9.77 14.08 12.12
N MET A 61 -10.67 14.47 11.20
CA MET A 61 -11.89 15.17 11.55
C MET A 61 -12.80 14.29 12.42
N ALA A 62 -12.93 13.00 12.11
CA ALA A 62 -13.72 12.07 12.93
C ALA A 62 -13.13 11.91 14.33
N ILE A 63 -11.81 11.77 14.47
CA ILE A 63 -11.13 11.72 15.78
C ILE A 63 -11.47 12.95 16.62
N ALA A 64 -11.45 14.14 16.02
CA ALA A 64 -11.64 15.40 16.71
C ALA A 64 -13.11 15.73 17.01
N ARG A 65 -14.06 15.28 16.19
CA ARG A 65 -15.43 15.81 16.17
C ARG A 65 -16.53 14.78 16.36
N ALA A 66 -16.23 13.47 16.25
CA ALA A 66 -17.23 12.42 16.41
C ALA A 66 -17.89 12.48 17.78
N THR A 67 -19.20 12.29 17.79
CA THR A 67 -20.01 12.24 19.02
C THR A 67 -20.10 10.82 19.57
N THR A 68 -19.93 9.80 18.71
CA THR A 68 -19.96 8.40 19.14
C THR A 68 -18.55 7.78 19.16
N PRO A 69 -18.27 6.88 20.14
CA PRO A 69 -17.00 6.16 20.19
C PRO A 69 -16.71 5.35 18.91
N GLU A 70 -17.75 4.81 18.29
CA GLU A 70 -17.64 4.00 17.09
C GLU A 70 -17.09 4.82 15.90
N VAL A 71 -17.62 6.02 15.70
CA VAL A 71 -17.16 6.91 14.61
C VAL A 71 -15.75 7.42 14.89
N ARG A 72 -15.43 7.70 16.15
CA ARG A 72 -14.06 8.08 16.55
C ARG A 72 -13.08 6.95 16.26
N ALA A 73 -13.38 5.71 16.68
CA ALA A 73 -12.55 4.54 16.41
C ALA A 73 -12.41 4.24 14.90
N MET A 74 -13.47 4.49 14.13
CA MET A 74 -13.41 4.41 12.67
C MET A 74 -12.41 5.42 12.10
N GLY A 75 -12.41 6.67 12.58
CA GLY A 75 -11.44 7.70 12.22
C GLY A 75 -9.99 7.30 12.54
N GLU A 76 -9.76 6.73 13.73
CA GLU A 76 -8.43 6.27 14.16
C GLU A 76 -7.90 5.16 13.23
N LYS A 77 -8.70 4.13 12.97
CA LYS A 77 -8.35 3.05 12.03
C LYS A 77 -8.09 3.57 10.61
N MET A 78 -8.88 4.55 10.19
CA MET A 78 -8.75 5.19 8.88
C MET A 78 -7.41 5.93 8.76
N VAL A 79 -7.06 6.78 9.73
CA VAL A 79 -5.76 7.47 9.76
C VAL A 79 -4.60 6.47 9.76
N GLN A 80 -4.64 5.43 10.60
CA GLN A 80 -3.60 4.41 10.65
C GLN A 80 -3.43 3.71 9.30
N ARG A 81 -4.52 3.22 8.70
CA ARG A 81 -4.51 2.49 7.42
C ARG A 81 -4.01 3.35 6.28
N HIS A 82 -4.52 4.58 6.18
CA HIS A 82 -4.15 5.48 5.08
C HIS A 82 -2.76 6.09 5.24
N THR A 83 -2.23 6.19 6.46
CA THR A 83 -0.81 6.54 6.70
C THR A 83 0.12 5.44 6.19
N GLU A 84 -0.21 4.17 6.43
CA GLU A 84 0.58 3.06 5.89
C GLU A 84 0.46 2.97 4.36
N LEU A 85 -0.74 3.17 3.81
CA LEU A 85 -0.93 3.22 2.37
C LEU A 85 -0.17 4.40 1.72
N ALA A 86 -0.12 5.57 2.38
CA ALA A 86 0.68 6.70 1.93
C ALA A 86 2.14 6.30 1.75
N ARG A 87 2.73 5.62 2.74
CA ARG A 87 4.12 5.16 2.68
C ARG A 87 4.36 4.24 1.48
N GLN A 88 3.45 3.29 1.21
CA GLN A 88 3.55 2.38 0.07
C GLN A 88 3.40 3.10 -1.27
N LEU A 89 2.47 4.05 -1.36
CA LEU A 89 2.29 4.88 -2.56
C LEU A 89 3.50 5.79 -2.80
N ASP A 90 4.06 6.39 -1.75
CA ASP A 90 5.24 7.24 -1.85
C ASP A 90 6.47 6.47 -2.32
N GLU A 91 6.68 5.25 -1.88
CA GLU A 91 7.76 4.37 -2.35
C GLU A 91 7.65 4.09 -3.85
N LEU A 92 6.44 3.87 -4.36
CA LEU A 92 6.18 3.70 -5.77
C LEU A 92 6.30 5.02 -6.55
N ALA A 93 5.87 6.14 -5.94
CA ALA A 93 5.92 7.46 -6.54
C ALA A 93 7.35 7.99 -6.68
N GLN A 94 8.23 7.78 -5.69
CA GLN A 94 9.65 8.21 -5.74
C GLN A 94 10.39 7.70 -6.97
N ILE A 95 9.99 6.54 -7.47
CA ILE A 95 10.58 5.95 -8.68
C ILE A 95 9.95 6.57 -9.94
N ASN A 96 8.76 7.15 -9.83
CA ASN A 96 7.85 7.38 -10.96
C ASN A 96 7.31 8.81 -11.08
N LEU A 97 7.43 9.66 -10.06
CA LEU A 97 6.83 11.00 -10.02
C LEU A 97 7.84 12.07 -9.58
N PRO A 98 7.65 13.35 -9.98
CA PRO A 98 8.35 14.49 -9.37
C PRO A 98 8.01 14.62 -7.88
N SER A 99 8.95 15.17 -7.10
CA SER A 99 8.96 15.20 -5.63
C SER A 99 7.88 16.04 -4.93
N GLU A 100 6.92 16.61 -5.63
CA GLU A 100 5.87 17.41 -4.99
C GLU A 100 4.67 16.53 -4.58
N PRO A 101 4.28 16.55 -3.28
CA PRO A 101 3.08 15.85 -2.85
C PRO A 101 1.85 16.44 -3.54
N PRO A 102 0.91 15.60 -4.00
CA PRO A 102 -0.28 16.08 -4.67
C PRO A 102 -1.16 16.90 -3.70
N THR A 103 -1.55 18.09 -4.12
CA THR A 103 -2.55 18.89 -3.42
C THR A 103 -3.94 18.29 -3.65
N LEU A 104 -4.84 18.48 -2.68
CA LEU A 104 -6.23 18.07 -2.82
C LEU A 104 -6.88 18.77 -4.02
N THR A 105 -7.59 18.02 -4.85
CA THR A 105 -8.38 18.55 -5.93
C THR A 105 -9.54 19.41 -5.40
N SER A 106 -10.12 20.24 -6.26
CA SER A 106 -11.28 21.06 -5.88
C SER A 106 -12.45 20.22 -5.33
N ASP A 107 -12.70 19.03 -5.86
CA ASP A 107 -13.78 18.18 -5.39
C ASP A 107 -13.46 17.49 -4.05
N GLN A 108 -12.21 17.12 -3.82
CA GLN A 108 -11.73 16.65 -2.51
C GLN A 108 -11.84 17.77 -1.45
N GLN A 109 -11.46 19.01 -1.80
CA GLN A 109 -11.61 20.17 -0.92
C GLN A 109 -13.09 20.43 -0.59
N LYS A 110 -14.00 20.36 -1.56
CA LYS A 110 -15.45 20.47 -1.34
C LYS A 110 -15.99 19.37 -0.42
N THR A 111 -15.48 18.14 -0.55
CA THR A 111 -15.89 17.03 0.31
C THR A 111 -15.48 17.29 1.75
N VAL A 112 -14.24 17.71 2.00
CA VAL A 112 -13.77 18.12 3.32
C VAL A 112 -14.58 19.29 3.87
N ALA A 113 -14.85 20.32 3.06
CA ALA A 113 -15.62 21.49 3.46
C ALA A 113 -17.07 21.13 3.83
N ARG A 114 -17.74 20.26 3.05
CA ARG A 114 -19.10 19.80 3.39
C ARG A 114 -19.14 19.10 4.76
N LEU A 115 -18.17 18.24 5.02
CA LEU A 115 -18.10 17.56 6.32
C LEU A 115 -17.76 18.53 7.45
N ALA A 116 -16.93 19.54 7.19
CA ALA A 116 -16.58 20.57 8.16
C ALA A 116 -17.78 21.45 8.56
N ALA A 117 -18.77 21.60 7.71
CA ALA A 117 -19.94 22.44 7.92
C ALA A 117 -21.00 21.83 8.86
N VAL A 118 -20.95 20.52 9.12
CA VAL A 118 -21.91 19.82 9.97
C VAL A 118 -21.29 19.44 11.32
N SER A 119 -22.13 19.19 12.35
CA SER A 119 -21.69 18.86 13.70
C SER A 119 -22.65 17.89 14.41
N GLY A 120 -22.27 17.41 15.59
CA GLY A 120 -23.11 16.50 16.38
C GLY A 120 -23.36 15.17 15.65
N SER A 121 -24.55 14.61 15.86
CA SER A 121 -24.95 13.34 15.24
C SER A 121 -25.06 13.44 13.70
N GLU A 122 -25.25 14.65 13.16
CA GLU A 122 -25.22 14.87 11.72
C GLU A 122 -23.82 14.71 11.17
N PHE A 123 -22.79 15.15 11.88
CA PHE A 123 -21.40 14.88 11.52
C PHE A 123 -21.13 13.38 11.44
N ASP A 124 -21.51 12.61 12.46
CA ASP A 124 -21.27 11.17 12.52
C ASP A 124 -21.92 10.44 11.32
N ARG A 125 -23.18 10.81 11.00
CA ARG A 125 -23.89 10.26 9.84
C ARG A 125 -23.24 10.66 8.52
N SER A 126 -22.92 11.94 8.35
CA SER A 126 -22.32 12.49 7.14
C SER A 126 -20.92 11.91 6.91
N PHE A 127 -20.13 11.72 7.97
CA PHE A 127 -18.82 11.08 7.89
C PHE A 127 -18.93 9.65 7.34
N LYS A 128 -19.80 8.80 7.94
CA LYS A 128 -20.00 7.43 7.47
C LYS A 128 -20.45 7.37 6.01
N ASN A 129 -21.37 8.23 5.60
CA ASN A 129 -21.84 8.30 4.24
C ASN A 129 -20.74 8.74 3.26
N THR A 130 -19.94 9.75 3.64
CA THR A 130 -18.84 10.26 2.83
C THR A 130 -17.77 9.19 2.62
N VAL A 131 -17.36 8.51 3.70
CA VAL A 131 -16.37 7.41 3.61
C VAL A 131 -16.89 6.25 2.77
N ASN A 132 -18.15 5.87 2.95
CA ASN A 132 -18.73 4.77 2.18
C ASN A 132 -18.81 5.08 0.67
N ALA A 133 -19.21 6.30 0.31
CA ALA A 133 -19.19 6.75 -1.07
C ALA A 133 -17.76 6.80 -1.65
N GLY A 134 -16.81 7.33 -0.88
CA GLY A 134 -15.40 7.34 -1.26
C GLY A 134 -14.83 5.94 -1.52
N HIS A 135 -15.16 4.96 -0.67
CA HIS A 135 -14.73 3.57 -0.87
C HIS A 135 -15.31 2.93 -2.13
N VAL A 136 -16.52 3.28 -2.56
CA VAL A 136 -17.08 2.82 -3.84
C VAL A 136 -16.27 3.35 -5.02
N ASP A 137 -15.96 4.64 -5.02
CA ASP A 137 -15.17 5.29 -6.07
C ASP A 137 -13.72 4.77 -6.09
N GLU A 138 -13.11 4.58 -4.91
CA GLU A 138 -11.80 3.95 -4.77
C GLU A 138 -11.78 2.53 -5.32
N LEU A 139 -12.78 1.73 -4.98
CA LEU A 139 -12.86 0.34 -5.44
C LEU A 139 -12.86 0.26 -6.97
N ALA A 140 -13.62 1.13 -7.64
CA ALA A 140 -13.63 1.21 -9.09
C ALA A 140 -12.24 1.58 -9.64
N MET A 141 -11.59 2.58 -9.06
CA MET A 141 -10.27 3.05 -9.44
C MET A 141 -9.18 1.97 -9.27
N TYR A 142 -9.17 1.28 -8.12
CA TYR A 142 -8.18 0.23 -7.85
C TYR A 142 -8.42 -1.05 -8.66
N ARG A 143 -9.67 -1.41 -8.98
CA ARG A 143 -9.99 -2.52 -9.88
C ARG A 143 -9.48 -2.26 -11.29
N GLU A 144 -9.65 -1.05 -11.80
CA GLU A 144 -9.10 -0.66 -13.09
C GLU A 144 -7.58 -0.83 -13.08
N GLU A 145 -6.88 -0.30 -12.06
CA GLU A 145 -5.43 -0.38 -11.97
C GLU A 145 -4.93 -1.82 -11.78
N ALA A 146 -5.60 -2.63 -10.97
CA ALA A 146 -5.26 -4.04 -10.79
C ALA A 146 -5.26 -4.83 -12.11
N SER A 147 -6.10 -4.42 -13.07
CA SER A 147 -6.23 -5.07 -14.38
C SER A 147 -5.19 -4.61 -15.40
N ARG A 148 -4.70 -3.37 -15.31
CA ARG A 148 -3.90 -2.72 -16.37
C ARG A 148 -2.50 -2.28 -15.97
N ALA A 149 -2.18 -2.21 -14.65
CA ALA A 149 -0.90 -1.70 -14.17
C ALA A 149 0.28 -2.36 -14.89
N ALA A 150 1.17 -1.56 -15.42
CA ALA A 150 2.40 -2.03 -16.08
C ALA A 150 3.46 -2.39 -15.03
N ASP A 151 3.53 -1.65 -13.90
CA ASP A 151 4.40 -1.99 -12.77
C ASP A 151 3.79 -3.16 -11.96
N PRO A 152 4.48 -4.33 -11.88
CA PRO A 152 3.97 -5.47 -11.10
C PRO A 152 3.74 -5.16 -9.62
N ARG A 153 4.53 -4.26 -9.03
CA ARG A 153 4.39 -3.86 -7.60
C ARG A 153 3.13 -3.05 -7.41
N LEU A 154 2.83 -2.13 -8.34
CA LEU A 154 1.60 -1.36 -8.33
C LEU A 154 0.38 -2.26 -8.51
N ARG A 155 0.47 -3.25 -9.38
CA ARG A 155 -0.59 -4.26 -9.57
C ARG A 155 -0.88 -5.03 -8.28
N VAL A 156 0.16 -5.50 -7.57
CA VAL A 156 0.02 -6.21 -6.29
C VAL A 156 -0.64 -5.31 -5.24
N LEU A 157 -0.19 -4.06 -5.12
CA LEU A 157 -0.80 -3.07 -4.22
C LEU A 157 -2.28 -2.87 -4.55
N ALA A 158 -2.61 -2.68 -5.83
CA ALA A 158 -3.98 -2.46 -6.28
C ALA A 158 -4.90 -3.65 -5.97
N ILE A 159 -4.45 -4.89 -6.20
CA ILE A 159 -5.20 -6.11 -5.85
C ILE A 159 -5.47 -6.18 -4.34
N GLY A 160 -4.46 -5.93 -3.51
CA GLY A 160 -4.61 -5.92 -2.05
C GLY A 160 -5.59 -4.84 -1.58
N ARG A 161 -5.57 -3.67 -2.23
CA ARG A 161 -6.50 -2.58 -1.91
C ARG A 161 -7.93 -2.91 -2.31
N VAL A 162 -8.16 -3.55 -3.46
CA VAL A 162 -9.49 -4.05 -3.89
C VAL A 162 -10.09 -4.94 -2.80
N THR A 163 -9.35 -5.94 -2.34
CA THR A 163 -9.81 -6.86 -1.29
C THR A 163 -10.19 -6.12 0.01
N ALA A 164 -9.35 -5.16 0.43
CA ALA A 164 -9.61 -4.38 1.65
C ALA A 164 -10.85 -3.48 1.53
N LEU A 165 -11.09 -2.89 0.37
CA LEU A 165 -12.27 -2.06 0.10
C LEU A 165 -13.55 -2.88 0.04
N GLU A 166 -13.52 -4.04 -0.59
CA GLU A 166 -14.66 -4.98 -0.63
C GLU A 166 -15.07 -5.41 0.79
N GLN A 167 -14.10 -5.74 1.64
CA GLN A 167 -14.35 -6.07 3.05
C GLN A 167 -14.94 -4.89 3.82
N SER A 168 -14.45 -3.68 3.58
CA SER A 168 -14.95 -2.47 4.24
C SER A 168 -16.41 -2.18 3.86
N LEU A 169 -16.73 -2.26 2.57
CA LEU A 169 -18.09 -2.05 2.06
C LEU A 169 -19.06 -3.12 2.53
N ALA A 170 -18.65 -4.39 2.57
CA ALA A 170 -19.46 -5.48 3.09
C ALA A 170 -19.78 -5.27 4.58
N SER A 171 -18.79 -4.83 5.38
CA SER A 171 -18.98 -4.54 6.80
C SER A 171 -19.95 -3.37 7.02
N ALA A 172 -19.86 -2.32 6.21
CA ALA A 172 -20.77 -1.18 6.28
C ALA A 172 -22.23 -1.57 5.96
N SER A 173 -22.42 -2.46 5.00
CA SER A 173 -23.75 -2.97 4.61
C SER A 173 -24.40 -3.80 5.72
N GLN A 174 -23.63 -4.60 6.45
CA GLN A 174 -24.14 -5.42 7.56
C GLN A 174 -24.61 -4.55 8.74
N VAL A 175 -23.92 -3.45 9.04
CA VAL A 175 -24.31 -2.51 10.10
C VAL A 175 -25.60 -1.75 9.75
N SER A 176 -25.88 -1.56 8.47
CA SER A 176 -27.05 -0.84 7.96
C SER A 176 -28.30 -1.72 7.82
N ALA A 177 -28.16 -3.05 7.91
CA ALA A 177 -29.29 -3.98 7.81
C ALA A 177 -30.14 -3.91 9.10
N PRO A 178 -31.49 -3.85 8.99
CA PRO A 178 -32.35 -3.93 10.17
C PRO A 178 -32.13 -5.27 10.88
N PRO A 179 -32.33 -5.32 12.23
CA PRO A 179 -32.23 -6.58 12.97
C PRO A 179 -33.16 -7.61 12.32
N GLN A 180 -32.60 -8.73 11.87
CA GLN A 180 -33.44 -9.84 11.43
C GLN A 180 -34.21 -10.33 12.66
N GLU A 181 -35.53 -10.14 12.64
CA GLU A 181 -36.41 -10.76 13.63
C GLU A 181 -36.17 -12.27 13.57
N ARG A 182 -35.50 -12.78 14.62
CA ARG A 182 -35.38 -14.22 14.80
C ARG A 182 -36.79 -14.70 15.14
N GLY A 183 -37.51 -15.21 14.14
CA GLY A 183 -38.76 -15.92 14.33
C GLY A 183 -38.54 -17.06 15.32
N TRP A 184 -39.38 -17.08 16.33
CA TRP A 184 -39.53 -18.15 17.33
C TRP A 184 -40.23 -19.36 16.70
#